data_22ba951a00a5fa5a27e674eafc87df1e
#
_entry.id   22ba951a00a5fa5a27e674eafc87df1e
#
_cell.length_a   1.000
_cell.length_b   1.000
_cell.length_c   1.000
_cell.angle_alpha   90.00
_cell.angle_beta   90.00
_cell.angle_gamma   90.00
#
_symmetry.space_group_name_H-M   'P 1'
#
loop_
_entity.id
_entity.type
_entity.pdbx_description
1 polymer ?
#
loop_
_entity_poly.entity_id
_entity_poly.type
_entity_poly.pdbx_seq_one_letter_code
_entity_poly.pdbx_strand_id
1 'polypeptide(L)'
;KLWYFVTFIQSPPGFGKTSLLRIFYPTVLKKIVSHNTETRDVFEALNKLDVKDKNRIKRCAVYLLTRSDYALIDDEEMYSRAEQTSLFLALLNVRFVIATIKTLMRLTGVGSEDLYKIAYTPQDANILDAELDFPRTRCSCKDLLDWASEKEKEIYKAINSFEREGNSVFSCSSLFVLPLMNVQWFSYPGHTLCEEFIFQLDDAHKLTKEQRSTLEKVCIETRLNVTFWIAERLDNLVSSELLETDKQERDYQVIELDKYKDKKSIEFEKMVKLIANRRSTYAMADIDLMMLLANSDEGEWEQKYRAGAQKYLHKLSTNPEIRSYENLIKAIESIMDIKERAYNARALLMF
;
A
#
# COMPACT_ATOMS: atom_id res chain seq x y z
N LYS A 1 -16.55 0.59 -15.95
CA LYS A 1 -16.95 0.00 -14.66
C LYS A 1 -15.80 -0.60 -13.81
N LEU A 2 -14.57 -0.60 -14.29
CA LEU A 2 -13.38 -1.08 -13.55
C LEU A 2 -13.08 -0.30 -12.25
N TRP A 3 -13.66 0.86 -12.08
CA TRP A 3 -13.33 1.80 -11.00
C TRP A 3 -14.27 1.74 -9.79
N TYR A 4 -15.39 1.02 -9.87
CA TYR A 4 -16.41 0.97 -8.81
C TYR A 4 -16.39 -0.32 -7.98
N PHE A 5 -15.23 -0.96 -7.89
CA PHE A 5 -15.08 -2.19 -7.12
C PHE A 5 -14.04 -2.04 -6.02
N VAL A 6 -14.29 -2.74 -4.94
CA VAL A 6 -13.25 -3.06 -3.97
C VAL A 6 -12.25 -3.99 -4.67
N THR A 7 -10.97 -3.62 -4.68
CA THR A 7 -9.91 -4.39 -5.34
C THR A 7 -8.85 -4.77 -4.33
N PHE A 8 -8.63 -6.06 -4.16
CA PHE A 8 -7.51 -6.60 -3.40
C PHE A 8 -6.31 -6.80 -4.32
N ILE A 9 -5.19 -6.17 -3.98
CA ILE A 9 -3.92 -6.27 -4.73
C ILE A 9 -2.95 -7.11 -3.90
N GLN A 10 -2.69 -8.32 -4.36
CA GLN A 10 -1.95 -9.34 -3.63
C GLN A 10 -0.64 -9.67 -4.35
N SER A 11 0.43 -9.85 -3.62
CA SER A 11 1.68 -10.40 -4.12
C SER A 11 2.68 -10.67 -2.99
N PRO A 12 3.71 -11.48 -3.22
CA PRO A 12 4.88 -11.57 -2.35
C PRO A 12 5.55 -10.20 -2.11
N PRO A 13 6.40 -10.07 -1.09
CA PRO A 13 7.22 -8.88 -0.86
C PRO A 13 8.07 -8.54 -2.09
N GLY A 14 8.26 -7.23 -2.36
CA GLY A 14 9.14 -6.77 -3.45
C GLY A 14 8.51 -6.72 -4.84
N PHE A 15 7.28 -7.19 -5.06
CA PHE A 15 6.61 -7.19 -6.38
C PHE A 15 6.04 -5.84 -6.81
N GLY A 16 6.31 -4.76 -6.10
CA GLY A 16 5.99 -3.41 -6.54
C GLY A 16 4.58 -2.92 -6.22
N LYS A 17 3.82 -3.55 -5.31
CA LYS A 17 2.48 -3.09 -4.86
C LYS A 17 2.46 -1.60 -4.54
N THR A 18 3.28 -1.18 -3.61
CA THR A 18 3.39 0.24 -3.20
C THR A 18 3.76 1.16 -4.37
N SER A 19 4.61 0.70 -5.30
CA SER A 19 4.97 1.47 -6.50
C SER A 19 3.78 1.62 -7.44
N LEU A 20 2.98 0.57 -7.62
CA LEU A 20 1.74 0.61 -8.40
C LEU A 20 0.74 1.61 -7.80
N LEU A 21 0.50 1.54 -6.48
CA LEU A 21 -0.39 2.48 -5.78
C LEU A 21 0.08 3.93 -5.93
N ARG A 22 1.38 4.17 -5.82
CA ARG A 22 1.97 5.52 -5.88
C ARG A 22 1.89 6.18 -7.25
N ILE A 23 1.66 5.45 -8.33
CA ILE A 23 1.43 6.04 -9.66
C ILE A 23 0.26 7.03 -9.63
N PHE A 24 -0.76 6.72 -8.82
CA PHE A 24 -1.98 7.52 -8.72
C PHE A 24 -1.88 8.70 -7.73
N TYR A 25 -0.72 8.92 -7.12
CA TYR A 25 -0.53 10.09 -6.25
C TYR A 25 -0.63 11.40 -7.02
N PRO A 26 -1.28 12.44 -6.46
CA PRO A 26 -1.37 13.73 -7.13
C PRO A 26 -0.03 14.30 -7.57
N THR A 27 1.00 14.17 -6.73
CA THR A 27 2.36 14.67 -7.04
C THR A 27 3.03 13.91 -8.17
N VAL A 28 2.80 12.58 -8.26
CA VAL A 28 3.33 11.74 -9.34
C VAL A 28 2.57 12.02 -10.64
N LEU A 29 1.24 12.07 -10.59
CA LEU A 29 0.40 12.39 -11.75
C LEU A 29 0.73 13.75 -12.32
N LYS A 30 0.92 14.79 -11.48
CA LYS A 30 1.35 16.12 -11.92
C LYS A 30 2.70 16.07 -12.66
N LYS A 31 3.68 15.32 -12.14
CA LYS A 31 4.97 15.14 -12.82
C LYS A 31 4.84 14.43 -14.17
N ILE A 32 4.03 13.37 -14.23
CA ILE A 32 3.77 12.65 -15.49
C ILE A 32 3.10 13.58 -16.53
N VAL A 33 2.18 14.43 -16.08
CA VAL A 33 1.52 15.39 -16.96
C VAL A 33 2.47 16.48 -17.45
N SER A 34 3.37 16.99 -16.58
CA SER A 34 4.33 18.04 -16.94
C SER A 34 5.52 17.54 -17.77
N HIS A 35 5.91 16.26 -17.65
CA HIS A 35 7.04 15.63 -18.34
C HIS A 35 6.58 14.54 -19.30
N ASN A 36 5.57 14.83 -20.12
CA ASN A 36 4.90 13.84 -20.98
C ASN A 36 5.82 13.21 -22.06
N THR A 37 6.88 13.88 -22.45
CA THR A 37 7.86 13.35 -23.44
C THR A 37 8.71 12.23 -22.87
N GLU A 38 9.18 12.37 -21.63
CA GLU A 38 10.03 11.37 -20.95
C GLU A 38 9.24 10.15 -20.41
N THR A 39 7.94 10.36 -20.15
CA THR A 39 7.05 9.36 -19.56
C THR A 39 5.94 8.93 -20.51
N ARG A 40 6.17 9.01 -21.81
CA ARG A 40 5.12 8.85 -22.86
C ARG A 40 4.31 7.58 -22.71
N ASP A 41 4.94 6.45 -22.47
CA ASP A 41 4.24 5.15 -22.35
C ASP A 41 3.29 5.13 -21.14
N VAL A 42 3.75 5.66 -20.00
CA VAL A 42 2.93 5.77 -18.78
C VAL A 42 1.83 6.78 -18.99
N PHE A 43 2.13 7.90 -19.65
CA PHE A 43 1.17 8.92 -19.99
C PHE A 43 0.03 8.39 -20.86
N GLU A 44 0.36 7.61 -21.91
CA GLU A 44 -0.62 6.98 -22.79
C GLU A 44 -1.44 5.89 -22.06
N ALA A 45 -0.81 5.09 -21.20
CA ALA A 45 -1.48 4.08 -20.39
C ALA A 45 -2.51 4.73 -19.43
N LEU A 46 -2.13 5.80 -18.73
CA LEU A 46 -3.04 6.53 -17.84
C LEU A 46 -4.20 7.20 -18.58
N ASN A 47 -3.98 7.66 -19.83
CA ASN A 47 -5.04 8.14 -20.70
C ASN A 47 -6.05 7.03 -21.06
N LYS A 48 -5.54 5.87 -21.49
CA LYS A 48 -6.37 4.71 -21.83
C LYS A 48 -7.20 4.23 -20.64
N LEU A 49 -6.66 4.35 -19.43
CA LEU A 49 -7.35 4.02 -18.18
C LEU A 49 -8.27 5.13 -17.67
N ASP A 50 -8.42 6.22 -18.40
CA ASP A 50 -9.23 7.39 -18.02
C ASP A 50 -8.84 7.99 -16.65
N VAL A 51 -7.56 7.89 -16.28
CA VAL A 51 -7.01 8.50 -15.05
C VAL A 51 -6.74 9.98 -15.24
N LYS A 52 -6.45 10.35 -16.48
CA LYS A 52 -6.22 11.75 -16.89
C LYS A 52 -6.75 12.00 -18.30
N ASP A 53 -6.98 13.25 -18.59
CA ASP A 53 -7.28 13.74 -19.95
C ASP A 53 -6.37 14.92 -20.26
N LYS A 54 -5.58 14.82 -21.36
CA LYS A 54 -4.57 15.83 -21.73
C LYS A 54 -3.76 16.28 -20.51
N ASN A 55 -4.04 17.47 -19.99
CA ASN A 55 -3.34 18.08 -18.85
C ASN A 55 -4.16 18.03 -17.53
N ARG A 56 -5.32 17.37 -17.54
CA ARG A 56 -6.21 17.29 -16.39
C ARG A 56 -6.12 15.92 -15.73
N ILE A 57 -5.95 15.89 -14.42
CA ILE A 57 -6.08 14.68 -13.61
C ILE A 57 -7.57 14.43 -13.38
N LYS A 58 -8.08 13.28 -13.81
CA LYS A 58 -9.46 12.86 -13.56
C LYS A 58 -9.58 12.06 -12.27
N ARG A 59 -8.66 11.13 -12.04
CA ARG A 59 -8.65 10.27 -10.87
C ARG A 59 -7.32 10.36 -10.16
N CYS A 60 -7.34 10.44 -8.83
CA CYS A 60 -6.13 10.40 -8.04
C CYS A 60 -6.34 9.66 -6.71
N ALA A 61 -5.23 9.19 -6.14
CA ALA A 61 -5.25 8.38 -4.93
C ALA A 61 -5.43 9.24 -3.66
N VAL A 62 -6.32 8.77 -2.80
CA VAL A 62 -6.31 9.03 -1.36
C VAL A 62 -5.62 7.85 -0.71
N TYR A 63 -4.35 8.02 -0.36
CA TYR A 63 -3.50 6.93 0.10
C TYR A 63 -3.34 6.92 1.60
N LEU A 64 -3.60 5.77 2.19
CA LEU A 64 -3.40 5.47 3.59
C LEU A 64 -2.45 4.27 3.73
N LEU A 65 -1.38 4.46 4.50
CA LEU A 65 -0.46 3.38 4.88
C LEU A 65 -0.92 2.77 6.20
N THR A 66 -1.13 1.47 6.22
CA THR A 66 -1.42 0.74 7.45
C THR A 66 -0.20 0.78 8.37
N ARG A 67 -0.41 1.18 9.61
CA ARG A 67 0.60 1.21 10.65
C ARG A 67 0.40 0.05 11.62
N SER A 68 1.44 -0.33 12.34
CA SER A 68 1.37 -1.37 13.37
C SER A 68 0.56 -0.97 14.61
N ASP A 69 0.26 0.32 14.78
CA ASP A 69 -0.52 0.84 15.90
C ASP A 69 -2.00 0.40 15.90
N TYR A 70 -2.53 -0.06 14.76
CA TYR A 70 -3.85 -0.69 14.72
C TYR A 70 -3.90 -1.98 15.57
N ALA A 71 -2.82 -2.74 15.64
CA ALA A 71 -2.75 -3.97 16.42
C ALA A 71 -2.95 -3.72 17.92
N LEU A 72 -2.57 -2.53 18.43
CA LEU A 72 -2.77 -2.17 19.83
C LEU A 72 -4.24 -2.20 20.26
N ILE A 73 -5.18 -2.03 19.34
CA ILE A 73 -6.62 -2.09 19.64
C ILE A 73 -7.04 -3.50 20.07
N ASP A 74 -6.46 -4.52 19.45
CA ASP A 74 -6.81 -5.93 19.72
C ASP A 74 -6.06 -6.48 20.94
N ASP A 75 -4.97 -5.85 21.36
CA ASP A 75 -4.21 -6.21 22.57
C ASP A 75 -4.91 -5.74 23.87
N GLU A 76 -5.93 -4.89 23.75
CA GLU A 76 -6.64 -4.33 24.91
C GLU A 76 -7.71 -5.28 25.44
N GLU A 77 -7.38 -6.08 26.44
CA GLU A 77 -8.30 -7.03 27.09
C GLU A 77 -9.54 -6.37 27.73
N MET A 78 -9.51 -5.06 27.98
CA MET A 78 -10.61 -4.31 28.59
C MET A 78 -11.79 -4.07 27.64
N TYR A 79 -11.60 -4.22 26.33
CA TYR A 79 -12.64 -4.00 25.32
C TYR A 79 -13.17 -5.34 24.81
N SER A 80 -14.50 -5.42 24.67
CA SER A 80 -15.11 -6.52 23.95
C SER A 80 -14.72 -6.47 22.47
N ARG A 81 -14.83 -7.59 21.76
CA ARG A 81 -14.54 -7.64 20.32
C ARG A 81 -15.37 -6.65 19.50
N ALA A 82 -16.61 -6.38 19.90
CA ALA A 82 -17.46 -5.38 19.25
C ALA A 82 -16.91 -3.97 19.43
N GLU A 83 -16.42 -3.64 20.62
CA GLU A 83 -15.80 -2.36 20.92
C GLU A 83 -14.46 -2.21 20.17
N GLN A 84 -13.62 -3.25 20.14
CA GLN A 84 -12.37 -3.27 19.35
C GLN A 84 -12.63 -3.04 17.86
N THR A 85 -13.63 -3.72 17.31
CA THR A 85 -14.09 -3.53 15.93
C THR A 85 -14.51 -2.07 15.69
N SER A 86 -15.30 -1.51 16.60
CA SER A 86 -15.78 -0.13 16.49
C SER A 86 -14.64 0.89 16.57
N LEU A 87 -13.69 0.71 17.48
CA LEU A 87 -12.46 1.54 17.58
C LEU A 87 -11.61 1.45 16.32
N PHE A 88 -11.42 0.25 15.78
CA PHE A 88 -10.68 0.03 14.54
C PHE A 88 -11.32 0.77 13.36
N LEU A 89 -12.62 0.62 13.16
CA LEU A 89 -13.34 1.30 12.09
C LEU A 89 -13.35 2.82 12.29
N ALA A 90 -13.54 3.29 13.53
CA ALA A 90 -13.47 4.70 13.87
C ALA A 90 -12.10 5.30 13.49
N LEU A 91 -11.00 4.66 13.88
CA LEU A 91 -9.65 5.11 13.58
C LEU A 91 -9.39 5.12 12.06
N LEU A 92 -9.86 4.09 11.35
CA LEU A 92 -9.69 3.99 9.90
C LEU A 92 -10.45 5.09 9.16
N ASN A 93 -11.71 5.37 9.54
CA ASN A 93 -12.51 6.47 9.00
C ASN A 93 -11.82 7.83 9.20
N VAL A 94 -11.40 8.13 10.41
CA VAL A 94 -10.72 9.39 10.75
C VAL A 94 -9.44 9.57 9.92
N ARG A 95 -8.64 8.53 9.77
CA ARG A 95 -7.41 8.56 8.97
C ARG A 95 -7.67 8.75 7.49
N PHE A 96 -8.78 8.22 6.96
CA PHE A 96 -9.16 8.49 5.57
C PHE A 96 -9.58 9.95 5.37
N VAL A 97 -10.22 10.60 6.32
CA VAL A 97 -10.47 12.06 6.25
C VAL A 97 -9.15 12.82 6.17
N ILE A 98 -8.20 12.53 7.06
CA ILE A 98 -6.89 13.17 7.07
C ILE A 98 -6.14 12.91 5.75
N ALA A 99 -6.20 11.69 5.22
CA ALA A 99 -5.57 11.34 3.95
C ALA A 99 -6.21 12.09 2.77
N THR A 100 -7.54 12.26 2.77
CA THR A 100 -8.27 13.04 1.76
C THR A 100 -7.84 14.49 1.77
N ILE A 101 -7.78 15.11 2.95
CA ILE A 101 -7.34 16.51 3.07
C ILE A 101 -5.89 16.68 2.59
N LYS A 102 -4.98 15.77 2.96
CA LYS A 102 -3.60 15.77 2.45
C LYS A 102 -3.54 15.59 0.92
N THR A 103 -4.46 14.83 0.35
CA THR A 103 -4.57 14.67 -1.11
C THR A 103 -5.04 15.96 -1.76
N LEU A 104 -6.05 16.64 -1.20
CA LEU A 104 -6.52 17.95 -1.66
C LEU A 104 -5.42 19.03 -1.58
N MET A 105 -4.65 19.07 -0.49
CA MET A 105 -3.50 19.97 -0.37
C MET A 105 -2.49 19.74 -1.51
N ARG A 106 -2.19 18.48 -1.83
CA ARG A 106 -1.27 18.15 -2.94
C ARG A 106 -1.85 18.48 -4.32
N LEU A 107 -3.17 18.32 -4.50
CA LEU A 107 -3.85 18.67 -5.74
C LEU A 107 -3.89 20.18 -5.95
N THR A 108 -4.19 20.95 -4.93
CA THR A 108 -4.35 22.40 -5.01
C THR A 108 -3.03 23.16 -4.82
N GLY A 109 -2.06 22.58 -4.12
CA GLY A 109 -0.84 23.26 -3.68
C GLY A 109 -1.03 24.15 -2.44
N VAL A 110 -2.19 24.02 -1.76
CA VAL A 110 -2.55 24.79 -0.58
C VAL A 110 -1.77 24.29 0.65
N GLY A 111 -1.22 25.20 1.44
CA GLY A 111 -0.61 24.92 2.73
C GLY A 111 -1.65 24.65 3.83
N SER A 112 -1.16 24.19 4.99
CA SER A 112 -2.03 23.90 6.14
C SER A 112 -2.78 25.13 6.67
N GLU A 113 -2.16 26.29 6.59
CA GLU A 113 -2.71 27.59 7.01
C GLU A 113 -3.86 28.06 6.13
N ASP A 114 -3.90 27.62 4.88
CA ASP A 114 -4.89 28.05 3.88
C ASP A 114 -6.01 27.03 3.63
N LEU A 115 -6.08 25.97 4.41
CA LEU A 115 -7.11 24.91 4.29
C LEU A 115 -8.54 25.43 4.44
N TYR A 116 -8.75 26.57 5.11
CA TYR A 116 -10.06 27.22 5.22
C TYR A 116 -10.60 27.71 3.86
N LYS A 117 -9.75 27.84 2.83
CA LYS A 117 -10.14 28.23 1.47
C LYS A 117 -10.77 27.09 0.68
N ILE A 118 -10.59 25.84 1.09
CA ILE A 118 -11.22 24.67 0.47
C ILE A 118 -12.50 24.38 1.24
N ALA A 119 -13.64 24.58 0.57
CA ALA A 119 -14.95 24.31 1.15
C ALA A 119 -15.37 22.87 0.92
N TYR A 120 -15.97 22.25 1.92
CA TYR A 120 -16.68 20.98 1.86
C TYR A 120 -18.18 21.26 1.97
N THR A 121 -18.96 20.79 1.02
CA THR A 121 -20.41 21.00 0.95
C THR A 121 -21.08 19.67 0.61
N PRO A 122 -21.43 18.84 1.62
CA PRO A 122 -22.07 17.57 1.40
C PRO A 122 -23.46 17.75 0.78
N GLN A 123 -23.83 16.87 -0.15
CA GLN A 123 -25.08 16.95 -0.92
C GLN A 123 -25.92 15.66 -0.83
N ASP A 124 -25.41 14.62 -0.21
CA ASP A 124 -26.04 13.30 -0.16
C ASP A 124 -26.88 13.12 1.12
N ALA A 125 -28.01 12.42 0.99
CA ALA A 125 -28.83 11.98 2.13
C ALA A 125 -28.06 11.06 3.08
N ASN A 126 -27.08 10.28 2.56
CA ASN A 126 -26.25 9.38 3.35
C ASN A 126 -25.45 10.07 4.46
N ILE A 127 -25.28 11.41 4.39
CA ILE A 127 -24.66 12.17 5.47
C ILE A 127 -25.44 12.05 6.80
N LEU A 128 -26.73 11.72 6.74
CA LEU A 128 -27.56 11.51 7.91
C LEU A 128 -27.15 10.27 8.71
N ASP A 129 -26.58 9.27 8.04
CA ASP A 129 -26.09 8.03 8.63
C ASP A 129 -24.62 8.13 9.08
N ALA A 130 -24.01 9.31 8.95
CA ALA A 130 -22.65 9.53 9.39
C ALA A 130 -22.51 9.36 10.90
N GLU A 131 -21.51 8.59 11.31
CA GLU A 131 -21.16 8.26 12.69
C GLU A 131 -20.13 9.25 13.24
N LEU A 132 -19.73 9.11 14.50
CA LEU A 132 -18.64 9.86 15.16
C LEU A 132 -18.85 11.39 15.19
N ASP A 133 -20.08 11.86 15.20
CA ASP A 133 -20.40 13.30 15.11
C ASP A 133 -19.76 13.99 13.90
N PHE A 134 -19.68 13.27 12.79
CA PHE A 134 -19.10 13.79 11.55
C PHE A 134 -19.83 15.07 11.09
N PRO A 135 -19.10 16.11 10.60
CA PRO A 135 -19.70 17.36 10.13
C PRO A 135 -20.68 17.13 8.97
N ARG A 136 -21.97 17.38 9.23
CA ARG A 136 -23.09 17.14 8.30
C ARG A 136 -23.47 18.38 7.48
N THR A 137 -22.89 19.52 7.78
CA THR A 137 -23.17 20.80 7.13
C THR A 137 -21.94 21.32 6.41
N ARG A 138 -22.13 22.36 5.62
CA ARG A 138 -21.02 23.04 4.95
C ARG A 138 -19.97 23.49 5.96
N CYS A 139 -18.72 23.12 5.72
CA CYS A 139 -17.56 23.51 6.52
C CYS A 139 -16.31 23.64 5.64
N SER A 140 -15.20 24.06 6.20
CA SER A 140 -13.92 24.10 5.50
C SER A 140 -13.14 22.79 5.69
N CYS A 141 -12.14 22.54 4.79
CA CYS A 141 -11.20 21.45 5.03
C CYS A 141 -10.39 21.61 6.33
N LYS A 142 -10.25 22.82 6.85
CA LYS A 142 -9.64 23.08 8.15
C LYS A 142 -10.51 22.50 9.27
N ASP A 143 -11.82 22.77 9.24
CA ASP A 143 -12.78 22.25 10.22
C ASP A 143 -12.83 20.71 10.18
N LEU A 144 -12.82 20.11 8.99
CA LEU A 144 -12.74 18.64 8.83
C LEU A 144 -11.44 18.07 9.41
N LEU A 145 -10.31 18.75 9.22
CA LEU A 145 -9.03 18.31 9.75
C LEU A 145 -8.99 18.42 11.27
N ASP A 146 -9.55 19.48 11.81
CA ASP A 146 -9.62 19.70 13.25
C ASP A 146 -10.52 18.64 13.91
N TRP A 147 -11.71 18.39 13.34
CA TRP A 147 -12.57 17.29 13.75
C TRP A 147 -11.83 15.95 13.72
N ALA A 148 -11.19 15.61 12.61
CA ALA A 148 -10.49 14.36 12.47
C ALA A 148 -9.32 14.21 13.46
N SER A 149 -8.57 15.28 13.69
CA SER A 149 -7.46 15.31 14.63
C SER A 149 -7.92 15.16 16.08
N GLU A 150 -9.06 15.75 16.43
CA GLU A 150 -9.66 15.61 17.74
C GLU A 150 -10.18 14.19 17.98
N LYS A 151 -10.93 13.63 17.03
CA LYS A 151 -11.39 12.24 17.09
C LYS A 151 -10.25 11.23 17.13
N GLU A 152 -9.18 11.43 16.37
CA GLU A 152 -8.00 10.57 16.46
C GLU A 152 -7.38 10.60 17.87
N LYS A 153 -7.30 11.78 18.52
CA LYS A 153 -6.82 11.90 19.90
C LYS A 153 -7.75 11.22 20.91
N GLU A 154 -9.07 11.38 20.75
CA GLU A 154 -10.07 10.71 21.60
C GLU A 154 -9.93 9.18 21.50
N ILE A 155 -9.79 8.64 20.27
CA ILE A 155 -9.60 7.20 20.03
C ILE A 155 -8.32 6.72 20.71
N TYR A 156 -7.19 7.44 20.53
CA TYR A 156 -5.94 7.06 21.18
C TYR A 156 -5.99 7.19 22.69
N LYS A 157 -6.72 8.18 23.22
CA LYS A 157 -6.96 8.28 24.65
C LYS A 157 -7.73 7.05 25.16
N ALA A 158 -8.76 6.60 24.43
CA ALA A 158 -9.49 5.39 24.75
C ALA A 158 -8.59 4.14 24.73
N ILE A 159 -7.77 3.96 23.69
CA ILE A 159 -6.84 2.83 23.56
C ILE A 159 -5.81 2.81 24.70
N ASN A 160 -5.31 3.96 25.16
CA ASN A 160 -4.25 4.04 26.17
C ASN A 160 -4.77 4.25 27.60
N SER A 161 -6.08 4.33 27.85
CA SER A 161 -6.61 4.54 29.20
C SER A 161 -6.77 3.21 29.94
N PHE A 162 -6.17 3.12 31.11
CA PHE A 162 -6.33 1.98 32.03
C PHE A 162 -7.68 1.97 32.79
N GLU A 163 -8.45 3.03 32.68
CA GLU A 163 -9.76 3.17 33.32
C GLU A 163 -10.81 3.46 32.26
N ARG A 164 -11.94 2.76 32.32
CA ARG A 164 -13.14 3.13 31.56
C ARG A 164 -13.68 4.45 32.10
N GLU A 165 -13.23 5.58 31.58
CA GLU A 165 -13.94 6.84 31.76
C GLU A 165 -15.28 6.72 31.03
N GLY A 166 -16.32 6.29 31.76
CA GLY A 166 -17.75 6.28 31.41
C GLY A 166 -18.07 6.08 29.91
N ASN A 167 -19.07 5.36 29.61
CA ASN A 167 -19.83 5.16 28.34
C ASN A 167 -19.38 5.73 26.98
N SER A 168 -18.13 6.13 26.79
CA SER A 168 -17.62 6.56 25.47
C SER A 168 -17.22 5.37 24.61
N VAL A 169 -18.16 4.46 24.36
CA VAL A 169 -17.98 3.46 23.30
C VAL A 169 -18.17 4.19 21.98
N PHE A 170 -17.10 4.32 21.21
CA PHE A 170 -17.22 4.81 19.84
C PHE A 170 -18.16 3.86 19.08
N SER A 171 -19.33 4.35 18.68
CA SER A 171 -20.23 3.58 17.84
C SER A 171 -19.84 3.82 16.40
N CYS A 172 -19.08 2.89 15.82
CA CYS A 172 -18.69 2.91 14.42
C CYS A 172 -18.79 1.51 13.83
N SER A 173 -19.68 1.36 12.85
CA SER A 173 -20.04 0.07 12.27
C SER A 173 -19.65 -0.08 10.80
N SER A 174 -19.23 1.02 10.15
CA SER A 174 -18.98 1.04 8.70
C SER A 174 -17.80 1.95 8.33
N LEU A 175 -17.40 1.88 7.07
CA LEU A 175 -16.47 2.84 6.44
C LEU A 175 -17.25 4.02 5.83
N PHE A 176 -18.09 4.66 6.65
CA PHE A 176 -19.02 5.71 6.22
C PHE A 176 -18.32 6.92 5.57
N VAL A 177 -17.08 7.17 5.93
CA VAL A 177 -16.30 8.30 5.39
C VAL A 177 -15.99 8.14 3.91
N LEU A 178 -15.78 6.92 3.40
CA LEU A 178 -15.36 6.71 2.02
C LEU A 178 -16.35 7.31 1.01
N PRO A 179 -17.67 7.03 1.06
CA PRO A 179 -18.63 7.69 0.20
C PRO A 179 -18.82 9.17 0.49
N LEU A 180 -18.63 9.61 1.74
CA LEU A 180 -18.78 11.01 2.12
C LEU A 180 -17.59 11.89 1.67
N MET A 181 -16.42 11.31 1.42
CA MET A 181 -15.27 12.03 0.86
C MET A 181 -15.35 12.10 -0.68
N ASN A 182 -16.51 12.40 -1.22
CA ASN A 182 -16.69 12.61 -2.65
C ASN A 182 -16.02 13.92 -3.08
N VAL A 183 -15.12 13.85 -4.05
CA VAL A 183 -14.37 15.02 -4.54
C VAL A 183 -15.27 16.15 -5.05
N GLN A 184 -16.45 15.82 -5.57
CA GLN A 184 -17.43 16.80 -6.09
C GLN A 184 -18.02 17.69 -4.98
N TRP A 185 -17.91 17.30 -3.73
CA TRP A 185 -18.36 18.08 -2.58
C TRP A 185 -17.29 19.06 -2.08
N PHE A 186 -16.10 19.00 -2.65
CA PHE A 186 -15.02 19.91 -2.35
C PHE A 186 -14.91 20.98 -3.43
N SER A 187 -14.72 22.21 -3.03
CA SER A 187 -14.51 23.33 -3.94
C SER A 187 -13.36 24.20 -3.47
N TYR A 188 -12.54 24.63 -4.43
CA TYR A 188 -11.48 25.59 -4.21
C TYR A 188 -11.53 26.64 -5.34
N PRO A 189 -11.72 27.95 -5.03
CA PRO A 189 -11.90 28.98 -6.03
C PRO A 189 -10.78 29.02 -7.07
N GLY A 190 -11.13 29.03 -8.34
CA GLY A 190 -10.18 29.08 -9.45
C GLY A 190 -9.45 27.77 -9.77
N HIS A 191 -9.75 26.67 -9.08
CA HIS A 191 -9.11 25.38 -9.30
C HIS A 191 -10.13 24.30 -9.64
N THR A 192 -9.85 23.53 -10.67
CA THR A 192 -10.57 22.28 -10.94
C THR A 192 -9.89 21.15 -10.21
N LEU A 193 -10.59 20.51 -9.31
CA LEU A 193 -10.14 19.28 -8.67
C LEU A 193 -10.25 18.09 -9.64
N CYS A 194 -9.83 16.91 -9.22
CA CYS A 194 -10.09 15.68 -9.98
C CYS A 194 -11.59 15.35 -10.02
N GLU A 195 -11.98 14.34 -10.78
CA GLU A 195 -13.39 13.91 -10.90
C GLU A 195 -13.73 12.86 -9.84
N GLU A 196 -12.75 12.03 -9.45
CA GLU A 196 -12.94 10.90 -8.56
C GLU A 196 -11.70 10.61 -7.72
N PHE A 197 -11.90 10.20 -6.48
CA PHE A 197 -10.84 9.64 -5.63
C PHE A 197 -10.78 8.11 -5.75
N ILE A 198 -9.55 7.59 -5.74
CA ILE A 198 -9.24 6.18 -5.57
C ILE A 198 -8.72 6.02 -4.15
N PHE A 199 -9.52 5.48 -3.24
CA PHE A 199 -9.06 5.19 -1.89
C PHE A 199 -8.10 4.01 -1.93
N GLN A 200 -6.99 4.12 -1.22
CA GLN A 200 -5.95 3.08 -1.20
C GLN A 200 -5.49 2.82 0.23
N LEU A 201 -5.53 1.55 0.63
CA LEU A 201 -4.96 1.06 1.88
C LEU A 201 -3.77 0.18 1.55
N ASP A 202 -2.56 0.64 1.86
CA ASP A 202 -1.33 -0.11 1.62
C ASP A 202 -0.86 -0.84 2.88
N ASP A 203 -0.16 -1.96 2.68
CA ASP A 203 0.37 -2.80 3.76
C ASP A 203 -0.72 -3.38 4.70
N ALA A 204 -1.90 -3.71 4.19
CA ALA A 204 -2.99 -4.26 5.00
C ALA A 204 -2.62 -5.56 5.74
N HIS A 205 -1.52 -6.21 5.36
CA HIS A 205 -0.95 -7.35 6.09
C HIS A 205 -0.45 -7.01 7.52
N LYS A 206 -0.35 -5.73 7.88
CA LYS A 206 -0.03 -5.28 9.25
C LYS A 206 -1.23 -5.26 10.18
N LEU A 207 -2.43 -5.38 9.63
CA LEU A 207 -3.65 -5.57 10.42
C LEU A 207 -3.65 -6.97 11.05
N THR A 208 -4.27 -7.11 12.20
CA THR A 208 -4.53 -8.42 12.79
C THR A 208 -5.49 -9.23 11.92
N LYS A 209 -5.64 -10.52 12.19
CA LYS A 209 -6.60 -11.38 11.45
C LYS A 209 -8.03 -10.89 11.63
N GLU A 210 -8.38 -10.50 12.83
CA GLU A 210 -9.70 -9.97 13.20
C GLU A 210 -10.01 -8.67 12.49
N GLN A 211 -9.07 -7.73 12.47
CA GLN A 211 -9.21 -6.44 11.77
C GLN A 211 -9.33 -6.63 10.26
N ARG A 212 -8.56 -7.55 9.67
CA ARG A 212 -8.66 -7.87 8.24
C ARG A 212 -10.02 -8.49 7.89
N SER A 213 -10.46 -9.47 8.67
CA SER A 213 -11.78 -10.07 8.50
C SER A 213 -12.89 -9.04 8.62
N THR A 214 -12.78 -8.11 9.58
CA THR A 214 -13.72 -6.99 9.72
C THR A 214 -13.70 -6.08 8.49
N LEU A 215 -12.51 -5.71 8.01
CA LEU A 215 -12.37 -4.87 6.82
C LEU A 215 -12.97 -5.52 5.58
N GLU A 216 -12.65 -6.78 5.33
CA GLU A 216 -13.20 -7.56 4.21
C GLU A 216 -14.73 -7.63 4.28
N LYS A 217 -15.27 -7.98 5.45
CA LYS A 217 -16.71 -8.05 5.69
C LYS A 217 -17.40 -6.71 5.42
N VAL A 218 -16.89 -5.62 6.00
CA VAL A 218 -17.47 -4.29 5.78
C VAL A 218 -17.39 -3.88 4.32
N CYS A 219 -16.29 -4.12 3.62
CA CYS A 219 -16.14 -3.79 2.21
C CYS A 219 -17.11 -4.55 1.30
N ILE A 220 -17.39 -5.82 1.62
CA ILE A 220 -18.27 -6.68 0.79
C ILE A 220 -19.74 -6.43 1.11
N GLU A 221 -20.11 -6.37 2.40
CA GLU A 221 -21.51 -6.26 2.83
C GLU A 221 -22.10 -4.87 2.54
N THR A 222 -21.34 -3.79 2.72
CA THR A 222 -21.87 -2.43 2.54
C THR A 222 -21.92 -1.97 1.09
N ARG A 223 -21.38 -2.77 0.14
CA ARG A 223 -21.31 -2.43 -1.28
C ARG A 223 -20.83 -0.99 -1.48
N LEU A 224 -19.65 -0.70 -0.98
CA LEU A 224 -19.05 0.62 -1.09
C LEU A 224 -19.09 1.11 -2.54
N ASN A 225 -19.87 2.15 -2.80
CA ASN A 225 -19.99 2.75 -4.14
C ASN A 225 -18.82 3.71 -4.42
N VAL A 226 -17.61 3.27 -4.10
CA VAL A 226 -16.36 4.00 -4.28
C VAL A 226 -15.26 3.06 -4.75
N THR A 227 -14.28 3.59 -5.45
CA THR A 227 -13.08 2.84 -5.81
C THR A 227 -12.18 2.69 -4.60
N PHE A 228 -12.03 1.47 -4.09
CA PHE A 228 -11.20 1.17 -2.92
C PHE A 228 -10.23 0.02 -3.19
N TRP A 229 -8.94 0.29 -3.09
CA TRP A 229 -7.87 -0.67 -3.32
C TRP A 229 -7.17 -1.01 -2.03
N ILE A 230 -7.06 -2.30 -1.74
CA ILE A 230 -6.41 -2.84 -0.54
C ILE A 230 -5.21 -3.67 -0.98
N ALA A 231 -4.01 -3.23 -0.61
CA ALA A 231 -2.78 -3.94 -0.95
C ALA A 231 -2.25 -4.74 0.25
N GLU A 232 -2.02 -6.02 0.03
CA GLU A 232 -1.60 -6.96 1.07
C GLU A 232 -0.60 -8.00 0.57
N ARG A 233 0.02 -8.73 1.48
CA ARG A 233 0.91 -9.84 1.14
C ARG A 233 0.12 -11.12 0.92
N LEU A 234 0.54 -11.91 -0.06
CA LEU A 234 -0.07 -13.19 -0.39
C LEU A 234 0.01 -14.20 0.79
N ASP A 235 1.12 -14.16 1.53
CA ASP A 235 1.41 -15.11 2.63
C ASP A 235 0.44 -15.02 3.80
N ASN A 236 -0.36 -13.96 3.87
CA ASN A 236 -1.30 -13.71 4.96
C ASN A 236 -2.75 -14.12 4.65
N LEU A 237 -2.98 -14.73 3.50
CA LEU A 237 -4.31 -15.22 3.12
C LEU A 237 -4.65 -16.50 3.90
N VAL A 238 -5.32 -16.34 5.02
CA VAL A 238 -5.88 -17.47 5.79
C VAL A 238 -7.35 -17.70 5.41
N SER A 239 -7.96 -16.81 4.68
CA SER A 239 -9.41 -16.77 4.42
C SER A 239 -9.76 -17.02 2.96
N SER A 240 -9.16 -18.04 2.31
CA SER A 240 -9.68 -18.52 1.02
C SER A 240 -11.14 -19.02 1.10
N GLU A 241 -11.65 -19.26 2.30
CA GLU A 241 -13.03 -19.71 2.54
C GLU A 241 -14.07 -18.57 2.48
N LEU A 242 -13.67 -17.31 2.70
CA LEU A 242 -14.59 -16.16 2.62
C LEU A 242 -14.72 -15.58 1.20
N LEU A 243 -13.75 -15.85 0.36
CA LEU A 243 -13.74 -15.42 -1.03
C LEU A 243 -14.37 -16.51 -1.91
N GLU A 244 -15.66 -16.78 -1.71
CA GLU A 244 -16.43 -17.63 -2.62
C GLU A 244 -16.30 -17.11 -4.04
N THR A 245 -15.87 -17.96 -4.96
CA THR A 245 -15.60 -17.64 -6.38
C THR A 245 -16.76 -16.91 -7.07
N ASP A 246 -18.00 -17.18 -6.66
CA ASP A 246 -19.19 -16.57 -7.25
C ASP A 246 -19.43 -15.09 -6.87
N LYS A 247 -18.80 -14.62 -5.77
CA LYS A 247 -18.86 -13.21 -5.34
C LYS A 247 -17.70 -12.37 -5.89
N GLN A 248 -16.60 -13.03 -6.24
CA GLN A 248 -15.35 -12.39 -6.62
C GLN A 248 -15.48 -11.45 -7.83
N GLU A 249 -16.27 -11.81 -8.84
CA GLU A 249 -16.42 -10.95 -10.04
C GLU A 249 -17.52 -9.90 -9.91
N ARG A 250 -18.42 -10.06 -8.96
CA ARG A 250 -19.59 -9.20 -8.80
C ARG A 250 -19.40 -8.09 -7.78
N ASP A 251 -18.82 -8.42 -6.63
CA ASP A 251 -18.76 -7.52 -5.48
C ASP A 251 -17.34 -6.99 -5.20
N TYR A 252 -16.29 -7.70 -5.59
CA TYR A 252 -14.88 -7.29 -5.47
C TYR A 252 -14.02 -7.96 -6.54
N GLN A 253 -12.80 -7.45 -6.71
CA GLN A 253 -11.79 -7.97 -7.63
C GLN A 253 -10.52 -8.32 -6.88
N VAL A 254 -9.85 -9.43 -7.27
CA VAL A 254 -8.52 -9.78 -6.77
C VAL A 254 -7.52 -9.67 -7.92
N ILE A 255 -6.45 -8.94 -7.70
CA ILE A 255 -5.31 -8.80 -8.63
C ILE A 255 -4.08 -9.42 -7.97
N GLU A 256 -3.66 -10.58 -8.45
CA GLU A 256 -2.43 -11.25 -8.04
C GLU A 256 -1.29 -10.83 -8.99
N LEU A 257 -0.36 -9.99 -8.51
CA LEU A 257 0.70 -9.43 -9.35
C LEU A 257 1.75 -10.46 -9.79
N ASP A 258 1.97 -11.52 -9.01
CA ASP A 258 2.85 -12.63 -9.34
C ASP A 258 2.32 -13.46 -10.51
N LYS A 259 1.04 -13.81 -10.52
CA LYS A 259 0.41 -14.52 -11.66
C LYS A 259 0.47 -13.72 -12.98
N TYR A 260 0.44 -12.39 -12.85
CA TYR A 260 0.64 -11.53 -14.02
C TYR A 260 2.06 -11.61 -14.58
N LYS A 261 3.08 -11.73 -13.69
CA LYS A 261 4.47 -11.93 -14.06
C LYS A 261 4.68 -13.23 -14.83
N ASP A 262 4.12 -14.33 -14.35
CA ASP A 262 4.30 -15.65 -14.95
C ASP A 262 3.70 -15.73 -16.37
N LYS A 263 2.55 -15.07 -16.58
CA LYS A 263 1.91 -14.99 -17.90
C LYS A 263 2.63 -14.08 -18.89
N LYS A 264 3.46 -13.13 -18.43
CA LYS A 264 4.11 -12.09 -19.22
C LYS A 264 5.58 -11.89 -18.84
N SER A 265 6.33 -12.99 -18.67
CA SER A 265 7.72 -12.96 -18.21
C SER A 265 8.63 -12.04 -19.04
N ILE A 266 8.46 -12.02 -20.37
CA ILE A 266 9.23 -11.15 -21.29
C ILE A 266 8.93 -9.66 -21.04
N GLU A 267 7.65 -9.29 -20.81
CA GLU A 267 7.28 -7.90 -20.53
C GLU A 267 7.77 -7.47 -19.15
N PHE A 268 7.74 -8.38 -18.18
CA PHE A 268 8.28 -8.13 -16.83
C PHE A 268 9.79 -7.93 -16.88
N GLU A 269 10.51 -8.75 -17.61
CA GLU A 269 11.97 -8.61 -17.82
C GLU A 269 12.31 -7.27 -18.47
N LYS A 270 11.59 -6.87 -19.52
CA LYS A 270 11.72 -5.54 -20.14
C LYS A 270 11.47 -4.41 -19.14
N MET A 271 10.44 -4.53 -18.30
CA MET A 271 10.13 -3.55 -17.27
C MET A 271 11.25 -3.42 -16.23
N VAL A 272 11.78 -4.54 -15.74
CA VAL A 272 12.90 -4.56 -14.79
C VAL A 272 14.14 -3.92 -15.41
N LYS A 273 14.46 -4.24 -16.67
CA LYS A 273 15.56 -3.63 -17.42
C LYS A 273 15.38 -2.11 -17.54
N LEU A 274 14.18 -1.64 -17.88
CA LEU A 274 13.89 -0.21 -17.98
C LEU A 274 14.03 0.50 -16.64
N ILE A 275 13.55 -0.09 -15.53
CA ILE A 275 13.69 0.48 -14.18
C ILE A 275 15.18 0.54 -13.79
N ALA A 276 15.92 -0.53 -14.04
CA ALA A 276 17.35 -0.60 -13.73
C ALA A 276 18.13 0.48 -14.50
N ASN A 277 17.92 0.58 -15.82
CA ASN A 277 18.58 1.58 -16.66
C ASN A 277 18.21 3.01 -16.25
N ARG A 278 16.94 3.31 -15.97
CA ARG A 278 16.55 4.64 -15.47
C ARG A 278 17.22 4.98 -14.15
N ARG A 279 17.29 4.03 -13.21
CA ARG A 279 17.95 4.26 -11.91
C ARG A 279 19.46 4.44 -12.06
N SER A 280 20.12 3.69 -12.94
CA SER A 280 21.56 3.86 -13.22
C SER A 280 21.86 5.21 -13.86
N THR A 281 21.04 5.64 -14.82
CA THR A 281 21.17 6.97 -15.44
C THR A 281 21.00 8.11 -14.41
N TYR A 282 20.09 7.96 -13.44
CA TYR A 282 19.95 8.95 -12.36
C TYR A 282 21.10 8.93 -11.34
N ALA A 283 21.70 7.77 -11.12
CA ALA A 283 22.78 7.60 -10.13
C ALA A 283 24.18 7.90 -10.68
N MET A 284 24.41 7.58 -11.96
CA MET A 284 25.69 7.76 -12.65
C MET A 284 25.38 8.05 -14.13
N ALA A 285 25.58 9.28 -14.55
CA ALA A 285 25.08 9.83 -15.81
C ALA A 285 25.42 9.07 -17.11
N ASP A 286 26.33 8.09 -17.11
CA ASP A 286 26.81 7.43 -18.35
C ASP A 286 26.99 5.91 -18.26
N ILE A 287 26.42 5.21 -17.28
CA ILE A 287 26.58 3.75 -17.16
C ILE A 287 25.28 3.03 -17.49
N ASP A 288 25.22 2.30 -18.60
CA ASP A 288 24.18 1.33 -18.86
C ASP A 288 24.40 0.08 -17.97
N LEU A 289 23.57 -0.05 -16.94
CA LEU A 289 23.62 -1.17 -15.99
C LEU A 289 23.47 -2.53 -16.71
N MET A 290 22.76 -2.57 -17.85
CA MET A 290 22.58 -3.77 -18.62
C MET A 290 23.84 -4.15 -19.41
N MET A 291 24.62 -3.16 -19.87
CA MET A 291 25.95 -3.42 -20.44
C MET A 291 26.92 -3.97 -19.40
N LEU A 292 26.87 -3.45 -18.16
CA LEU A 292 27.67 -4.00 -17.05
C LEU A 292 27.25 -5.42 -16.68
N LEU A 293 25.96 -5.74 -16.71
CA LEU A 293 25.46 -7.08 -16.41
C LEU A 293 25.68 -8.05 -17.57
N ALA A 294 25.60 -7.59 -18.82
CA ALA A 294 25.85 -8.41 -20.02
C ALA A 294 27.33 -8.67 -20.26
N ASN A 295 28.21 -7.76 -19.87
CA ASN A 295 29.68 -7.92 -19.96
C ASN A 295 30.28 -8.69 -18.78
N SER A 296 29.49 -9.10 -17.78
CA SER A 296 29.94 -10.09 -16.81
C SER A 296 29.90 -11.46 -17.50
N ASP A 297 31.04 -11.88 -18.06
CA ASP A 297 31.25 -13.23 -18.57
C ASP A 297 30.70 -14.25 -17.57
N GLU A 298 29.83 -15.15 -18.00
CA GLU A 298 29.31 -16.21 -17.12
C GLU A 298 30.47 -16.97 -16.44
N GLY A 299 31.62 -17.08 -17.10
CA GLY A 299 32.86 -17.62 -16.54
C GLY A 299 33.47 -16.81 -15.38
N GLU A 300 33.39 -15.49 -15.40
CA GLU A 300 33.92 -14.64 -14.32
C GLU A 300 33.06 -14.74 -13.05
N TRP A 301 31.74 -14.81 -13.19
CA TRP A 301 30.83 -15.02 -12.07
C TRP A 301 31.01 -16.41 -11.48
N GLU A 302 31.14 -17.43 -12.31
CA GLU A 302 31.37 -18.80 -11.87
C GLU A 302 32.69 -18.92 -11.11
N GLN A 303 33.77 -18.29 -11.56
CA GLN A 303 35.03 -18.22 -10.85
C GLN A 303 34.91 -17.49 -9.51
N LYS A 304 34.20 -16.35 -9.46
CA LYS A 304 33.94 -15.61 -8.22
C LYS A 304 33.12 -16.43 -7.21
N TYR A 305 32.09 -17.16 -7.67
CA TYR A 305 31.33 -18.06 -6.80
C TYR A 305 32.16 -19.25 -6.32
N ARG A 306 33.00 -19.84 -7.18
CA ARG A 306 33.95 -20.91 -6.78
C ARG A 306 34.92 -20.42 -5.72
N ALA A 307 35.56 -19.29 -5.95
CA ALA A 307 36.50 -18.68 -5.02
C ALA A 307 35.80 -18.30 -3.70
N GLY A 308 34.58 -17.76 -3.78
CA GLY A 308 33.76 -17.47 -2.61
C GLY A 308 33.38 -18.71 -1.82
N ALA A 309 32.90 -19.76 -2.48
CA ALA A 309 32.56 -21.03 -1.85
C ALA A 309 33.77 -21.66 -1.15
N GLN A 310 34.91 -21.74 -1.82
CA GLN A 310 36.16 -22.25 -1.25
C GLN A 310 36.61 -21.43 -0.03
N LYS A 311 36.56 -20.10 -0.11
CA LYS A 311 36.92 -19.22 1.01
C LYS A 311 36.02 -19.43 2.22
N TYR A 312 34.72 -19.56 2.01
CA TYR A 312 33.76 -19.75 3.09
C TYR A 312 33.87 -21.17 3.69
N LEU A 313 33.99 -22.21 2.86
CA LEU A 313 34.20 -23.57 3.30
C LEU A 313 35.53 -23.73 4.09
N HIS A 314 36.60 -23.09 3.65
CA HIS A 314 37.86 -23.06 4.39
C HIS A 314 37.70 -22.39 5.76
N LYS A 315 36.97 -21.26 5.84
CA LYS A 315 36.68 -20.62 7.10
C LYS A 315 35.83 -21.52 8.04
N LEU A 316 34.87 -22.23 7.50
CA LEU A 316 34.04 -23.18 8.26
C LEU A 316 34.87 -24.33 8.80
N SER A 317 35.77 -24.90 8.00
CA SER A 317 36.62 -26.02 8.41
C SER A 317 37.70 -25.63 9.43
N THR A 318 38.10 -24.35 9.44
CA THR A 318 39.11 -23.83 10.37
C THR A 318 38.56 -23.22 11.64
N ASN A 319 37.24 -23.00 11.75
CA ASN A 319 36.60 -22.45 12.94
C ASN A 319 36.30 -23.56 13.96
N PRO A 320 36.93 -23.54 15.17
CA PRO A 320 36.74 -24.57 16.17
C PRO A 320 35.28 -24.72 16.68
N GLU A 321 34.54 -23.61 16.70
CA GLU A 321 33.15 -23.58 17.17
C GLU A 321 32.20 -24.26 16.22
N ILE A 322 32.49 -24.24 14.91
CA ILE A 322 31.65 -24.78 13.84
C ILE A 322 32.04 -26.23 13.50
N ARG A 323 33.15 -26.73 14.03
CA ARG A 323 33.65 -28.08 13.76
C ARG A 323 32.66 -29.18 14.20
N SER A 324 31.75 -28.88 15.12
CA SER A 324 30.68 -29.78 15.53
C SER A 324 29.63 -30.02 14.42
N TYR A 325 29.62 -29.24 13.38
CA TYR A 325 28.70 -29.34 12.23
C TYR A 325 29.33 -29.97 10.98
N GLU A 326 30.28 -30.87 11.17
CA GLU A 326 31.07 -31.51 10.10
C GLU A 326 30.19 -32.15 9.02
N ASN A 327 29.07 -32.77 9.43
CA ASN A 327 28.09 -33.38 8.51
C ASN A 327 27.37 -32.32 7.64
N LEU A 328 27.11 -31.14 8.18
CA LEU A 328 26.49 -30.03 7.46
C LEU A 328 27.46 -29.41 6.45
N ILE A 329 28.73 -29.29 6.85
CA ILE A 329 29.81 -28.80 5.96
C ILE A 329 29.97 -29.78 4.77
N LYS A 330 30.02 -31.08 5.02
CA LYS A 330 30.06 -32.11 3.96
C LYS A 330 28.84 -32.07 3.05
N ALA A 331 27.65 -31.83 3.60
CA ALA A 331 26.42 -31.68 2.83
C ALA A 331 26.50 -30.44 1.92
N ILE A 332 27.02 -29.32 2.41
CA ILE A 332 27.21 -28.09 1.61
C ILE A 332 28.28 -28.32 0.51
N GLU A 333 29.35 -29.03 0.82
CA GLU A 333 30.39 -29.40 -0.16
C GLU A 333 29.85 -30.27 -1.29
N SER A 334 28.87 -31.10 -1.02
CA SER A 334 28.23 -31.98 -2.00
C SER A 334 27.23 -31.29 -2.93
N ILE A 335 26.85 -30.02 -2.66
CA ILE A 335 25.92 -29.28 -3.53
C ILE A 335 26.59 -29.05 -4.89
N MET A 336 25.94 -29.50 -5.97
CA MET A 336 26.49 -29.38 -7.32
C MET A 336 26.41 -27.94 -7.85
N ASP A 337 25.35 -27.21 -7.53
CA ASP A 337 25.22 -25.79 -7.92
C ASP A 337 26.18 -24.91 -7.10
N ILE A 338 27.08 -24.24 -7.81
CA ILE A 338 28.16 -23.45 -7.18
C ILE A 338 27.62 -22.21 -6.48
N LYS A 339 26.53 -21.62 -6.99
CA LYS A 339 25.89 -20.44 -6.37
C LYS A 339 25.23 -20.83 -5.07
N GLU A 340 24.48 -21.93 -5.11
CA GLU A 340 23.81 -22.48 -3.94
C GLU A 340 24.82 -22.93 -2.87
N ARG A 341 25.93 -23.56 -3.28
CA ARG A 341 27.03 -23.92 -2.39
C ARG A 341 27.66 -22.70 -1.71
N ALA A 342 27.95 -21.64 -2.46
CA ALA A 342 28.52 -20.40 -1.93
C ALA A 342 27.56 -19.70 -0.96
N TYR A 343 26.27 -19.71 -1.30
CA TYR A 343 25.21 -19.11 -0.46
C TYR A 343 25.09 -19.86 0.88
N ASN A 344 24.96 -21.18 0.84
CA ASN A 344 24.81 -22.00 2.05
C ASN A 344 26.06 -21.97 2.93
N ALA A 345 27.27 -21.97 2.34
CA ALA A 345 28.52 -21.84 3.09
C ALA A 345 28.62 -20.47 3.78
N ARG A 346 28.16 -19.39 3.15
CA ARG A 346 28.11 -18.05 3.74
C ARG A 346 27.06 -17.96 4.84
N ALA A 347 25.88 -18.54 4.63
CA ALA A 347 24.79 -18.55 5.61
C ALA A 347 25.24 -19.25 6.90
N LEU A 348 25.90 -20.41 6.77
CA LEU A 348 26.41 -21.15 7.95
C LEU A 348 27.50 -20.39 8.74
N LEU A 349 28.24 -19.49 8.10
CA LEU A 349 29.21 -18.62 8.79
C LEU A 349 28.59 -17.44 9.55
N MET A 350 27.32 -17.13 9.29
CA MET A 350 26.61 -16.01 9.90
C MET A 350 25.76 -16.44 11.10
N PHE A 351 25.64 -17.77 11.33
CA PHE A 351 25.08 -18.38 12.53
C PHE A 351 26.19 -18.66 13.55
#